data_f26d75281fd02181c44c5d4f74ade3b9
#
_entry.id   f26d75281fd02181c44c5d4f74ade3b9
#
_cell.length_a   1.000
_cell.length_b   1.000
_cell.length_c   1.000
_cell.angle_alpha   90.00
_cell.angle_beta   90.00
_cell.angle_gamma   90.00
#
_symmetry.space_group_name_H-M   'P 1'
#
loop_
_entity.id
_entity.type
_entity.pdbx_description
1 polymer ?
#
loop_
_entity_poly.entity_id
_entity_poly.type
_entity_poly.pdbx_seq_one_letter_code
_entity_poly.pdbx_strand_id
1 'polypeptide(L)'
;MFRPIYIIYCILSLCCAALPLGKLMAQEAGLDFSKTLRVAYAFSGKAGAADIALAELAQTEGWYGRRGNLDKLPLNGNGRLTLADKATGRVLYRTSFSTLFQEWLGTEEATRVSRSFENVFLVPMPQRTATLTVELDALQGKPLASFAHDIDPQDILIKKTKHPAPPHRYLLKSGQPEEKIDVAIVAEGYTAAESEQFYAAAQTAVDAILAHEPFGKLKDRFNFVAVALPSAESGVSVPKEGAWKQTALGSHFSTFYSDRYLTTPNVRLMHESLTGIPYEHIVVLANTKTYGGGGIYNSYTLTTAGHVAFRPVVVHEFGHSFAGLADEYYYDDQYEEFYTPEVEPWEQNITTLKDFSQKWQDLLPAGTPVPTDPKGRTVGDIGVYEGGGYMSTGVYRAYTDCRMKTNEARAFCPVCRRAIERLIKFYTE
;
A
#
# COMPACT_ATOMS: atom_id res chain seq x y z
N MET A 1 68.29 -29.07 45.10
CA MET A 1 66.93 -29.59 45.23
C MET A 1 66.03 -28.42 44.91
N PHE A 2 65.66 -28.23 43.65
CA PHE A 2 64.83 -27.10 43.18
C PHE A 2 63.43 -27.62 42.95
N ARG A 3 62.41 -26.95 43.57
CA ARG A 3 60.98 -27.20 43.32
C ARG A 3 60.51 -26.20 42.26
N PRO A 4 59.76 -26.63 41.25
CA PRO A 4 59.16 -25.71 40.26
C PRO A 4 57.83 -25.14 40.82
N ILE A 5 57.65 -23.82 40.66
CA ILE A 5 56.45 -23.07 40.94
C ILE A 5 55.55 -23.18 39.70
N TYR A 6 54.33 -23.76 39.82
CA TYR A 6 53.33 -23.73 38.81
C TYR A 6 52.49 -22.45 38.90
N ILE A 7 52.59 -21.58 37.89
CA ILE A 7 51.74 -20.42 37.72
C ILE A 7 50.49 -20.88 36.96
N ILE A 8 49.36 -20.86 37.64
CA ILE A 8 48.04 -21.13 37.01
C ILE A 8 47.53 -19.82 36.42
N TYR A 9 47.47 -19.72 35.10
CA TYR A 9 46.77 -18.67 34.40
C TYR A 9 45.27 -18.97 34.37
N CYS A 10 44.48 -18.25 35.18
CA CYS A 10 43.03 -18.20 34.99
C CYS A 10 42.70 -17.33 33.77
N ILE A 11 42.35 -17.95 32.66
CA ILE A 11 41.75 -17.25 31.51
C ILE A 11 40.29 -17.01 31.86
N LEU A 12 39.95 -15.78 32.26
CA LEU A 12 38.56 -15.32 32.29
C LEU A 12 38.09 -15.16 30.85
N SER A 13 37.31 -16.14 30.40
CA SER A 13 36.59 -16.06 29.14
C SER A 13 35.37 -15.11 29.32
N LEU A 14 35.49 -13.85 28.91
CA LEU A 14 34.38 -12.92 28.79
C LEU A 14 33.51 -13.38 27.61
N CYS A 15 32.46 -14.15 27.90
CA CYS A 15 31.38 -14.34 26.94
C CYS A 15 30.59 -13.04 26.80
N CYS A 16 31.02 -12.13 25.93
CA CYS A 16 30.16 -11.09 25.41
C CYS A 16 29.10 -11.77 24.54
N ALA A 17 27.92 -12.07 25.09
CA ALA A 17 26.77 -12.42 24.28
C ALA A 17 26.40 -11.19 23.44
N ALA A 18 26.80 -11.18 22.19
CA ALA A 18 26.37 -10.18 21.22
C ALA A 18 24.84 -10.32 21.07
N LEU A 19 24.10 -9.35 21.60
CA LEU A 19 22.69 -9.23 21.30
C LEU A 19 22.55 -9.08 19.78
N PRO A 20 21.62 -9.80 19.12
CA PRO A 20 21.43 -9.64 17.69
C PRO A 20 21.11 -8.18 17.37
N LEU A 21 21.75 -7.65 16.33
CA LEU A 21 21.69 -6.24 15.92
C LEU A 21 20.25 -5.70 15.87
N GLY A 22 19.30 -6.53 15.44
CA GLY A 22 17.87 -6.19 15.40
C GLY A 22 17.23 -5.91 16.77
N LYS A 23 17.70 -6.55 17.86
CA LYS A 23 17.19 -6.26 19.20
C LYS A 23 17.75 -4.93 19.74
N LEU A 24 18.98 -4.58 19.38
CA LEU A 24 19.60 -3.31 19.76
C LEU A 24 18.89 -2.13 19.08
N MET A 25 18.65 -2.24 17.75
CA MET A 25 17.93 -1.22 16.98
C MET A 25 16.49 -1.01 17.47
N ALA A 26 15.77 -2.09 17.83
CA ALA A 26 14.43 -2.02 18.37
C ALA A 26 14.38 -1.32 19.74
N GLN A 27 15.37 -1.57 20.59
CA GLN A 27 15.46 -0.96 21.91
C GLN A 27 15.76 0.54 21.84
N GLU A 28 16.61 0.97 20.91
CA GLU A 28 16.88 2.39 20.63
C GLU A 28 15.66 3.10 20.03
N ALA A 29 14.90 2.40 19.19
CA ALA A 29 13.68 2.94 18.57
C ALA A 29 12.51 3.09 19.56
N GLY A 30 12.49 2.38 20.69
CA GLY A 30 11.35 2.35 21.62
C GLY A 30 10.18 1.48 21.13
N LEU A 31 10.47 0.50 20.24
CA LEU A 31 9.53 -0.38 19.57
C LEU A 31 9.83 -1.86 19.89
N ASP A 32 8.79 -2.69 19.94
CA ASP A 32 8.88 -4.15 20.08
C ASP A 32 8.56 -4.83 18.74
N PHE A 33 9.59 -5.14 17.96
CA PHE A 33 9.44 -5.80 16.65
C PHE A 33 9.04 -7.30 16.75
N SER A 34 8.87 -7.85 17.94
CA SER A 34 8.28 -9.18 18.07
C SER A 34 6.75 -9.16 17.95
N LYS A 35 6.15 -7.96 17.79
CA LYS A 35 4.71 -7.76 17.76
C LYS A 35 4.32 -6.68 16.75
N THR A 36 3.19 -6.91 16.09
CA THR A 36 2.47 -5.90 15.31
C THR A 36 1.24 -5.46 16.08
N LEU A 37 1.01 -4.15 16.19
CA LEU A 37 -0.26 -3.58 16.57
C LEU A 37 -1.07 -3.33 15.29
N ARG A 38 -2.20 -4.01 15.15
CA ARG A 38 -3.21 -3.75 14.12
C ARG A 38 -4.24 -2.81 14.69
N VAL A 39 -4.42 -1.66 14.05
CA VAL A 39 -5.36 -0.62 14.45
C VAL A 39 -6.44 -0.49 13.40
N ALA A 40 -7.68 -0.75 13.77
CA ALA A 40 -8.85 -0.58 12.92
C ALA A 40 -9.58 0.71 13.27
N TYR A 41 -9.87 1.51 12.25
CA TYR A 41 -10.68 2.71 12.35
C TYR A 41 -11.89 2.64 11.45
N ALA A 42 -12.96 3.35 11.84
CA ALA A 42 -14.04 3.73 10.97
C ALA A 42 -13.84 5.21 10.58
N PHE A 43 -13.68 5.48 9.28
CA PHE A 43 -13.72 6.83 8.74
C PHE A 43 -15.12 7.09 8.23
N SER A 44 -15.76 8.15 8.70
CA SER A 44 -17.15 8.44 8.39
C SER A 44 -17.37 9.92 8.10
N GLY A 45 -18.46 10.24 7.40
CA GLY A 45 -18.79 11.63 7.13
C GLY A 45 -19.52 11.82 5.82
N LYS A 46 -19.41 13.04 5.28
CA LYS A 46 -19.96 13.50 4.00
C LYS A 46 -19.02 14.55 3.40
N ALA A 47 -19.32 15.01 2.18
CA ALA A 47 -18.52 16.06 1.52
C ALA A 47 -18.27 17.26 2.45
N GLY A 48 -17.01 17.61 2.66
CA GLY A 48 -16.57 18.72 3.52
C GLY A 48 -16.58 18.46 5.03
N ALA A 49 -16.96 17.26 5.49
CA ALA A 49 -16.96 16.89 6.91
C ALA A 49 -16.60 15.41 7.10
N ALA A 50 -15.54 15.13 7.84
CA ALA A 50 -15.11 13.78 8.16
C ALA A 50 -14.86 13.61 9.66
N ASP A 51 -15.05 12.38 10.13
CA ASP A 51 -14.79 11.95 11.49
C ASP A 51 -14.02 10.62 11.48
N ILE A 52 -13.19 10.40 12.50
CA ILE A 52 -12.35 9.23 12.67
C ILE A 52 -12.69 8.59 14.02
N ALA A 53 -13.14 7.34 13.99
CA ALA A 53 -13.44 6.58 15.20
C ALA A 53 -12.54 5.35 15.33
N LEU A 54 -11.96 5.11 16.50
CA LEU A 54 -11.25 3.87 16.81
C LEU A 54 -12.26 2.73 16.93
N ALA A 55 -12.07 1.68 16.13
CA ALA A 55 -12.94 0.50 16.12
C ALA A 55 -12.35 -0.66 16.94
N GLU A 56 -11.05 -0.99 16.72
CA GLU A 56 -10.40 -2.12 17.39
C GLU A 56 -8.89 -1.93 17.48
N LEU A 57 -8.30 -2.39 18.57
CA LEU A 57 -6.87 -2.63 18.71
C LEU A 57 -6.63 -4.14 18.80
N ALA A 58 -5.76 -4.68 17.96
CA ALA A 58 -5.37 -6.09 18.02
C ALA A 58 -3.85 -6.25 17.90
N GLN A 59 -3.32 -7.26 18.58
CA GLN A 59 -1.90 -7.61 18.54
C GLN A 59 -1.72 -8.94 17.82
N THR A 60 -0.76 -9.01 16.90
CA THR A 60 -0.28 -10.24 16.27
C THR A 60 1.21 -10.44 16.55
N GLU A 61 1.74 -11.64 16.29
CA GLU A 61 3.15 -11.95 16.45
C GLU A 61 3.96 -11.46 15.24
N GLY A 62 5.17 -10.90 15.49
CA GLY A 62 6.10 -10.42 14.49
C GLY A 62 5.73 -9.07 13.88
N TRP A 63 6.74 -8.24 13.66
CA TRP A 63 6.64 -7.05 12.82
C TRP A 63 7.34 -7.34 11.49
N TYR A 64 6.57 -7.31 10.42
CA TYR A 64 7.03 -7.64 9.07
C TYR A 64 7.19 -6.40 8.17
N GLY A 65 6.86 -5.21 8.68
CA GLY A 65 7.09 -3.96 7.99
C GLY A 65 8.56 -3.48 8.10
N ARG A 66 8.84 -2.39 7.40
CA ARG A 66 10.19 -1.80 7.37
C ARG A 66 10.76 -1.56 8.77
N ARG A 67 12.08 -1.69 8.90
CA ARG A 67 12.87 -1.43 10.12
C ARG A 67 13.80 -0.23 9.99
N GLY A 68 13.99 0.29 8.79
CA GLY A 68 14.66 1.54 8.48
C GLY A 68 13.68 2.70 8.27
N ASN A 69 14.17 3.94 8.29
CA ASN A 69 13.39 5.15 7.99
C ASN A 69 12.07 5.27 8.77
N LEU A 70 12.04 4.77 10.02
CA LEU A 70 10.80 4.61 10.81
C LEU A 70 10.06 5.94 11.04
N ASP A 71 10.79 7.03 11.26
CA ASP A 71 10.29 8.38 11.53
C ASP A 71 9.98 9.20 10.28
N LYS A 72 10.20 8.63 9.08
CA LYS A 72 10.02 9.30 7.79
C LYS A 72 8.78 8.80 7.06
N LEU A 73 8.19 9.67 6.24
CA LEU A 73 7.14 9.29 5.30
C LEU A 73 7.76 8.83 3.98
N PRO A 74 7.29 7.72 3.41
CA PRO A 74 7.71 7.29 2.07
C PRO A 74 7.20 8.23 0.98
N LEU A 75 5.94 8.65 1.09
CA LEU A 75 5.21 9.60 0.25
C LEU A 75 4.27 10.41 1.16
N ASN A 76 3.70 11.50 0.69
CA ASN A 76 2.75 12.28 1.49
C ASN A 76 1.39 11.56 1.63
N GLY A 77 0.85 10.98 0.56
CA GLY A 77 -0.49 10.37 0.56
C GLY A 77 -1.61 11.38 0.80
N ASN A 78 -2.83 10.90 0.93
CA ASN A 78 -4.00 11.68 1.34
C ASN A 78 -4.26 11.58 2.86
N GLY A 79 -3.53 10.73 3.55
CA GLY A 79 -3.58 10.60 4.99
C GLY A 79 -2.25 10.18 5.57
N ARG A 80 -2.06 10.45 6.85
CA ARG A 80 -0.83 10.14 7.58
C ARG A 80 -1.17 9.51 8.92
N LEU A 81 -0.31 8.60 9.34
CA LEU A 81 -0.35 7.98 10.65
C LEU A 81 0.99 8.19 11.33
N THR A 82 0.98 8.73 12.55
CA THR A 82 2.19 9.01 13.34
C THR A 82 2.06 8.39 14.72
N LEU A 83 2.99 7.50 15.07
CA LEU A 83 3.15 6.95 16.42
C LEU A 83 4.30 7.69 17.10
N ALA A 84 4.03 8.36 18.22
CA ALA A 84 5.03 9.10 18.99
C ALA A 84 5.07 8.64 20.46
N ASP A 85 6.25 8.56 21.05
CA ASP A 85 6.42 8.29 22.49
C ASP A 85 5.70 9.39 23.30
N LYS A 86 4.76 9.00 24.14
CA LYS A 86 3.91 9.96 24.86
C LYS A 86 4.69 10.87 25.80
N ALA A 87 5.75 10.36 26.42
CA ALA A 87 6.52 11.10 27.42
C ALA A 87 7.47 12.14 26.78
N THR A 88 8.03 11.82 25.61
CA THR A 88 9.06 12.63 24.96
C THR A 88 8.60 13.36 23.72
N GLY A 89 7.49 12.95 23.11
CA GLY A 89 7.01 13.42 21.81
C GLY A 89 7.85 12.92 20.63
N ARG A 90 8.87 12.07 20.86
CA ARG A 90 9.70 11.53 19.79
C ARG A 90 8.88 10.64 18.86
N VAL A 91 8.94 10.91 17.55
CA VAL A 91 8.30 10.06 16.55
C VAL A 91 9.00 8.69 16.53
N LEU A 92 8.23 7.63 16.69
CA LEU A 92 8.67 6.24 16.67
C LEU A 92 8.44 5.59 15.31
N TYR A 93 7.30 5.90 14.68
CA TYR A 93 6.92 5.36 13.38
C TYR A 93 5.98 6.32 12.65
N ARG A 94 6.12 6.42 11.35
CA ARG A 94 5.21 7.16 10.47
C ARG A 94 4.93 6.40 9.20
N THR A 95 3.71 6.50 8.71
CA THR A 95 3.34 6.02 7.37
C THR A 95 2.27 6.93 6.78
N SER A 96 2.08 6.83 5.47
CA SER A 96 1.05 7.56 4.73
C SER A 96 0.22 6.58 3.92
N PHE A 97 -0.97 7.00 3.55
CA PHE A 97 -1.96 6.15 2.88
C PHE A 97 -2.95 6.99 2.07
N SER A 98 -3.76 6.31 1.25
CA SER A 98 -5.01 6.79 0.70
C SER A 98 -6.15 5.89 1.14
N THR A 99 -7.39 6.33 0.98
CA THR A 99 -8.57 5.56 1.39
C THR A 99 -9.71 5.66 0.40
N LEU A 100 -10.49 4.59 0.32
CA LEU A 100 -11.75 4.56 -0.42
C LEU A 100 -12.75 5.62 0.10
N PHE A 101 -12.69 5.95 1.41
CA PHE A 101 -13.50 7.01 2.01
C PHE A 101 -13.22 8.38 1.38
N GLN A 102 -11.93 8.73 1.19
CA GLN A 102 -11.55 10.02 0.60
C GLN A 102 -11.93 10.12 -0.89
N GLU A 103 -11.85 9.02 -1.64
CA GLU A 103 -12.35 8.95 -3.01
C GLU A 103 -13.87 9.15 -3.06
N TRP A 104 -14.60 8.46 -2.16
CA TRP A 104 -16.05 8.60 -2.06
C TRP A 104 -16.50 10.03 -1.72
N LEU A 105 -15.73 10.76 -0.91
CA LEU A 105 -16.03 12.17 -0.58
C LEU A 105 -16.08 13.10 -1.80
N GLY A 106 -15.42 12.72 -2.91
CA GLY A 106 -15.52 13.43 -4.19
C GLY A 106 -16.78 13.12 -5.01
N THR A 107 -17.61 12.14 -4.59
CA THR A 107 -18.81 11.75 -5.34
C THR A 107 -20.00 12.64 -5.06
N GLU A 108 -20.96 12.70 -5.99
CA GLU A 108 -22.24 13.39 -5.78
C GLU A 108 -23.02 12.80 -4.59
N GLU A 109 -22.95 11.49 -4.35
CA GLU A 109 -23.59 10.83 -3.22
C GLU A 109 -23.14 11.43 -1.88
N ALA A 110 -21.85 11.73 -1.73
CA ALA A 110 -21.29 12.30 -0.50
C ALA A 110 -21.83 13.69 -0.15
N THR A 111 -22.41 14.42 -1.10
CA THR A 111 -23.06 15.71 -0.83
C THR A 111 -24.40 15.55 -0.10
N ARG A 112 -25.01 14.37 -0.17
CA ARG A 112 -26.38 14.10 0.31
C ARG A 112 -26.45 13.19 1.52
N VAL A 113 -25.53 12.22 1.63
CA VAL A 113 -25.54 11.21 2.70
C VAL A 113 -24.20 11.15 3.42
N SER A 114 -24.21 10.60 4.64
CA SER A 114 -22.98 10.22 5.35
C SER A 114 -22.79 8.71 5.22
N ARG A 115 -21.54 8.28 4.99
CA ARG A 115 -21.16 6.85 4.98
C ARG A 115 -19.98 6.61 5.89
N SER A 116 -19.74 5.34 6.24
CA SER A 116 -18.62 4.87 7.02
C SER A 116 -17.85 3.80 6.25
N PHE A 117 -16.51 3.85 6.35
CA PHE A 117 -15.59 2.93 5.69
C PHE A 117 -14.58 2.38 6.71
N GLU A 118 -14.33 1.08 6.64
CA GLU A 118 -13.28 0.44 7.43
C GLU A 118 -11.89 0.81 6.88
N ASN A 119 -10.96 1.09 7.80
CA ASN A 119 -9.55 1.26 7.49
C ASN A 119 -8.73 0.55 8.55
N VAL A 120 -7.65 -0.12 8.13
CA VAL A 120 -6.77 -0.87 9.03
C VAL A 120 -5.33 -0.50 8.75
N PHE A 121 -4.59 -0.25 9.82
CA PHE A 121 -3.17 0.07 9.75
C PHE A 121 -2.38 -0.88 10.63
N LEU A 122 -1.20 -1.27 10.15
CA LEU A 122 -0.22 -2.03 10.89
C LEU A 122 0.88 -1.09 11.35
N VAL A 123 1.18 -1.14 12.64
CA VAL A 123 2.29 -0.39 13.24
C VAL A 123 3.11 -1.32 14.15
N PRO A 124 4.42 -1.10 14.30
CA PRO A 124 5.20 -1.84 15.28
C PRO A 124 4.69 -1.50 16.69
N MET A 125 4.64 -2.50 17.58
CA MET A 125 4.16 -2.30 18.95
C MET A 125 5.10 -1.35 19.72
N PRO A 126 4.62 -0.26 20.35
CA PRO A 126 5.45 0.56 21.20
C PRO A 126 5.82 -0.20 22.48
N GLN A 127 7.01 0.05 23.04
CA GLN A 127 7.45 -0.55 24.31
C GLN A 127 6.84 0.13 25.53
N ARG A 128 6.41 1.39 25.38
CA ARG A 128 5.78 2.23 26.41
C ARG A 128 4.59 2.94 25.80
N THR A 129 3.78 3.58 26.66
CA THR A 129 2.64 4.36 26.18
C THR A 129 3.07 5.36 25.10
N ALA A 130 2.40 5.30 23.96
CA ALA A 130 2.63 6.17 22.82
C ALA A 130 1.32 6.80 22.37
N THR A 131 1.38 7.96 21.74
CA THR A 131 0.23 8.60 21.10
C THR A 131 0.23 8.25 19.61
N LEU A 132 -0.88 7.71 19.13
CA LEU A 132 -1.13 7.43 17.72
C LEU A 132 -2.05 8.51 17.16
N THR A 133 -1.55 9.25 16.17
CA THR A 133 -2.30 10.30 15.48
C THR A 133 -2.57 9.89 14.05
N VAL A 134 -3.83 10.00 13.62
CA VAL A 134 -4.29 9.81 12.24
C VAL A 134 -4.78 11.15 11.71
N GLU A 135 -4.31 11.54 10.55
CA GLU A 135 -4.67 12.77 9.86
C GLU A 135 -5.17 12.44 8.46
N LEU A 136 -6.26 13.05 8.06
CA LEU A 136 -6.82 12.97 6.71
C LEU A 136 -6.78 14.35 6.06
N ASP A 137 -6.36 14.39 4.81
CA ASP A 137 -6.45 15.56 3.94
C ASP A 137 -7.56 15.33 2.89
N ALA A 138 -8.22 16.40 2.50
CA ALA A 138 -9.06 16.40 1.30
C ALA A 138 -8.17 16.21 0.05
N LEU A 139 -8.77 15.81 -1.08
CA LEU A 139 -8.05 15.59 -2.33
C LEU A 139 -7.22 16.82 -2.77
N GLN A 140 -7.67 18.04 -2.41
CA GLN A 140 -6.94 19.29 -2.68
C GLN A 140 -5.86 19.60 -1.63
N GLY A 141 -5.44 18.62 -0.82
CA GLY A 141 -4.38 18.76 0.18
C GLY A 141 -4.73 19.62 1.42
N LYS A 142 -6.02 19.97 1.61
CA LYS A 142 -6.46 20.70 2.80
C LYS A 142 -6.72 19.73 3.96
N PRO A 143 -6.36 20.05 5.23
CA PRO A 143 -6.71 19.24 6.37
C PRO A 143 -8.22 19.01 6.44
N LEU A 144 -8.63 17.73 6.61
CA LEU A 144 -10.02 17.31 6.65
C LEU A 144 -10.44 16.84 8.05
N ALA A 145 -9.66 15.93 8.65
CA ALA A 145 -9.89 15.42 9.99
C ALA A 145 -8.58 15.00 10.65
N SER A 146 -8.55 15.01 11.97
CA SER A 146 -7.45 14.49 12.77
C SER A 146 -7.99 13.83 14.03
N PHE A 147 -7.42 12.68 14.39
CA PHE A 147 -7.76 11.95 15.62
C PHE A 147 -6.49 11.43 16.28
N ALA A 148 -6.34 11.68 17.58
CA ALA A 148 -5.21 11.20 18.34
C ALA A 148 -5.70 10.46 19.58
N HIS A 149 -5.09 9.30 19.86
CA HIS A 149 -5.36 8.52 21.06
C HIS A 149 -4.10 7.82 21.56
N ASP A 150 -4.12 7.43 22.82
CA ASP A 150 -3.00 6.73 23.44
C ASP A 150 -3.06 5.22 23.17
N ILE A 151 -1.89 4.63 23.01
CA ILE A 151 -1.65 3.19 22.97
C ILE A 151 -0.85 2.83 24.20
N ASP A 152 -1.47 2.14 25.16
CA ASP A 152 -0.76 1.45 26.23
C ASP A 152 -0.53 -0.01 25.81
N PRO A 153 0.72 -0.47 25.61
CA PRO A 153 0.99 -1.85 25.22
C PRO A 153 0.55 -2.89 26.26
N GLN A 154 0.19 -2.46 27.45
CA GLN A 154 -0.32 -3.31 28.55
C GLN A 154 -1.86 -3.28 28.64
N ASP A 155 -2.56 -2.52 27.81
CA ASP A 155 -4.00 -2.46 27.81
C ASP A 155 -4.60 -3.86 27.56
N ILE A 156 -5.44 -4.30 28.50
CA ILE A 156 -6.11 -5.60 28.45
C ILE A 156 -7.12 -5.70 27.30
N LEU A 157 -7.57 -4.57 26.75
CA LEU A 157 -8.51 -4.51 25.65
C LEU A 157 -7.83 -4.64 24.27
N ILE A 158 -6.49 -4.64 24.20
CA ILE A 158 -5.79 -5.02 22.99
C ILE A 158 -6.01 -6.52 22.77
N LYS A 159 -6.81 -6.84 21.76
CA LYS A 159 -7.17 -8.21 21.39
C LYS A 159 -5.91 -8.99 20.96
N LYS A 160 -5.56 -10.05 21.69
CA LYS A 160 -4.43 -10.93 21.32
C LYS A 160 -4.92 -11.98 20.35
N THR A 161 -4.64 -11.78 19.07
CA THR A 161 -5.09 -12.68 18.00
C THR A 161 -4.07 -13.80 17.80
N LYS A 162 -4.49 -15.04 18.03
CA LYS A 162 -3.72 -16.26 17.74
C LYS A 162 -4.61 -17.17 16.92
N HIS A 163 -4.45 -17.12 15.62
CA HIS A 163 -5.06 -18.06 14.70
C HIS A 163 -3.96 -18.78 13.93
N PRO A 164 -4.14 -20.07 13.60
CA PRO A 164 -3.24 -20.72 12.65
C PRO A 164 -3.28 -19.95 11.33
N ALA A 165 -2.11 -19.81 10.70
CA ALA A 165 -2.02 -19.19 9.39
C ALA A 165 -2.93 -19.93 8.40
N PRO A 166 -3.65 -19.23 7.52
CA PRO A 166 -4.45 -19.86 6.48
C PRO A 166 -3.56 -20.65 5.50
N PRO A 167 -4.14 -21.56 4.67
CA PRO A 167 -3.39 -22.24 3.63
C PRO A 167 -2.68 -21.24 2.72
N HIS A 168 -1.37 -21.38 2.57
CA HIS A 168 -0.57 -20.44 1.79
C HIS A 168 0.62 -21.14 1.10
N ARG A 169 1.16 -20.48 0.05
CA ARG A 169 2.36 -20.91 -0.69
C ARG A 169 3.21 -19.69 -1.03
N TYR A 170 4.49 -19.75 -0.76
CA TYR A 170 5.43 -18.76 -1.29
C TYR A 170 5.61 -18.95 -2.79
N LEU A 171 5.36 -17.90 -3.57
CA LEU A 171 5.59 -17.85 -5.01
C LEU A 171 7.00 -17.31 -5.33
N LEU A 172 7.50 -16.43 -4.46
CA LEU A 172 8.88 -15.96 -4.42
C LEU A 172 9.27 -15.77 -2.96
N LYS A 173 10.39 -16.34 -2.52
CA LYS A 173 10.96 -16.12 -1.19
C LYS A 173 12.44 -15.75 -1.34
N SER A 174 12.74 -14.45 -1.30
CA SER A 174 14.09 -13.92 -1.50
C SER A 174 14.88 -13.76 -0.19
N GLY A 175 14.19 -13.81 0.96
CA GLY A 175 14.85 -13.71 2.26
C GLY A 175 13.87 -13.73 3.43
N GLN A 176 14.35 -13.30 4.59
CA GLN A 176 13.52 -13.22 5.79
C GLN A 176 12.55 -12.03 5.69
N PRO A 177 11.33 -12.14 6.23
CA PRO A 177 10.34 -11.07 6.19
C PRO A 177 10.85 -9.74 6.75
N GLU A 178 11.74 -9.78 7.74
CA GLU A 178 12.30 -8.58 8.37
C GLU A 178 13.23 -7.76 7.46
N GLU A 179 13.63 -8.32 6.31
CA GLU A 179 14.60 -7.73 5.38
C GLU A 179 14.01 -7.46 4.00
N LYS A 180 12.80 -7.94 3.75
CA LYS A 180 12.14 -7.91 2.44
C LYS A 180 10.80 -7.21 2.54
N ILE A 181 10.30 -6.79 1.39
CA ILE A 181 8.93 -6.32 1.24
C ILE A 181 8.05 -7.55 1.03
N ASP A 182 7.16 -7.81 1.97
CA ASP A 182 6.26 -8.97 1.90
C ASP A 182 4.93 -8.59 1.27
N VAL A 183 4.58 -9.26 0.17
CA VAL A 183 3.33 -9.04 -0.57
C VAL A 183 2.46 -10.28 -0.46
N ALA A 184 1.31 -10.16 0.22
CA ALA A 184 0.30 -11.20 0.27
C ALA A 184 -0.64 -11.11 -0.94
N ILE A 185 -0.77 -12.22 -1.69
CA ILE A 185 -1.76 -12.36 -2.75
C ILE A 185 -2.90 -13.20 -2.22
N VAL A 186 -4.10 -12.64 -2.20
CA VAL A 186 -5.26 -13.16 -1.45
C VAL A 186 -6.35 -13.62 -2.42
N ALA A 187 -6.92 -14.79 -2.16
CA ALA A 187 -8.04 -15.33 -2.93
C ALA A 187 -9.36 -14.63 -2.58
N GLU A 188 -10.14 -14.24 -3.60
CA GLU A 188 -11.50 -13.75 -3.45
C GLU A 188 -12.43 -14.39 -4.48
N GLY A 189 -13.54 -14.98 -4.01
CA GLY A 189 -14.49 -15.67 -4.87
C GLY A 189 -14.01 -17.00 -5.42
N TYR A 190 -12.96 -17.60 -4.84
CA TYR A 190 -12.53 -18.97 -5.12
C TYR A 190 -13.05 -19.89 -4.03
N THR A 191 -13.75 -20.96 -4.40
CA THR A 191 -14.14 -22.04 -3.48
C THR A 191 -12.93 -22.89 -3.10
N ALA A 192 -13.06 -23.75 -2.09
CA ALA A 192 -12.00 -24.68 -1.70
C ALA A 192 -11.55 -25.59 -2.86
N ALA A 193 -12.47 -25.98 -3.75
CA ALA A 193 -12.18 -26.78 -4.94
C ALA A 193 -11.39 -26.03 -6.01
N GLU A 194 -11.42 -24.69 -6.01
CA GLU A 194 -10.76 -23.80 -6.97
C GLU A 194 -9.40 -23.28 -6.48
N SER A 195 -8.88 -23.81 -5.36
CA SER A 195 -7.62 -23.34 -4.75
C SER A 195 -6.42 -23.42 -5.71
N GLU A 196 -6.32 -24.47 -6.53
CA GLU A 196 -5.22 -24.59 -7.51
C GLU A 196 -5.37 -23.59 -8.65
N GLN A 197 -6.60 -23.26 -9.07
CA GLN A 197 -6.86 -22.18 -10.02
C GLN A 197 -6.42 -20.83 -9.46
N PHE A 198 -6.69 -20.56 -8.19
CA PHE A 198 -6.20 -19.38 -7.50
C PHE A 198 -4.66 -19.32 -7.49
N TYR A 199 -3.97 -20.40 -7.08
CA TYR A 199 -2.51 -20.40 -7.05
C TYR A 199 -1.89 -20.16 -8.43
N ALA A 200 -2.49 -20.69 -9.50
CA ALA A 200 -2.05 -20.42 -10.87
C ALA A 200 -2.25 -18.93 -11.27
N ALA A 201 -3.38 -18.35 -10.87
CA ALA A 201 -3.63 -16.91 -11.08
C ALA A 201 -2.65 -16.05 -10.28
N ALA A 202 -2.37 -16.42 -9.03
CA ALA A 202 -1.41 -15.72 -8.18
C ALA A 202 0.01 -15.75 -8.77
N GLN A 203 0.46 -16.90 -9.30
CA GLN A 203 1.74 -16.97 -10.01
C GLN A 203 1.75 -16.07 -11.25
N THR A 204 0.64 -16.04 -12.01
CA THR A 204 0.50 -15.15 -13.18
C THR A 204 0.62 -13.67 -12.80
N ALA A 205 0.05 -13.27 -11.64
CA ALA A 205 0.16 -11.90 -11.12
C ALA A 205 1.62 -11.55 -10.77
N VAL A 206 2.32 -12.44 -10.05
CA VAL A 206 3.74 -12.24 -9.69
C VAL A 206 4.60 -12.13 -10.94
N ASP A 207 4.43 -13.04 -11.89
CA ASP A 207 5.17 -13.03 -13.16
C ASP A 207 4.93 -11.72 -13.93
N ALA A 208 3.69 -11.22 -13.95
CA ALA A 208 3.34 -9.96 -14.59
C ALA A 208 3.99 -8.75 -13.91
N ILE A 209 3.98 -8.68 -12.57
CA ILE A 209 4.62 -7.62 -11.79
C ILE A 209 6.14 -7.65 -12.03
N LEU A 210 6.78 -8.82 -11.90
CA LEU A 210 8.22 -8.98 -12.05
C LEU A 210 8.71 -8.82 -13.50
N ALA A 211 7.83 -8.91 -14.49
CA ALA A 211 8.18 -8.58 -15.88
C ALA A 211 8.30 -7.07 -16.12
N HIS A 212 7.90 -6.22 -15.17
CA HIS A 212 7.98 -4.77 -15.28
C HIS A 212 9.12 -4.20 -14.43
N GLU A 213 9.99 -3.41 -15.07
CA GLU A 213 11.03 -2.68 -14.33
C GLU A 213 10.42 -1.53 -13.49
N PRO A 214 10.90 -1.28 -12.26
CA PRO A 214 12.11 -1.84 -11.64
C PRO A 214 11.90 -3.13 -10.82
N PHE A 215 10.66 -3.67 -10.75
CA PHE A 215 10.37 -4.86 -9.94
C PHE A 215 11.24 -6.06 -10.37
N GLY A 216 11.47 -6.26 -11.67
CA GLY A 216 12.30 -7.35 -12.18
C GLY A 216 13.74 -7.28 -11.70
N LYS A 217 14.38 -6.10 -11.80
CA LYS A 217 15.75 -5.88 -11.31
C LYS A 217 15.89 -5.98 -9.80
N LEU A 218 14.84 -5.61 -9.08
CA LEU A 218 14.81 -5.56 -7.63
C LEU A 218 14.01 -6.71 -7.01
N LYS A 219 13.77 -7.79 -7.76
CA LYS A 219 13.00 -8.95 -7.28
C LYS A 219 13.52 -9.53 -5.97
N ASP A 220 14.83 -9.46 -5.74
CA ASP A 220 15.45 -9.95 -4.51
C ASP A 220 15.10 -9.11 -3.27
N ARG A 221 14.40 -8.00 -3.44
CA ARG A 221 13.87 -7.17 -2.35
C ARG A 221 12.47 -7.60 -1.90
N PHE A 222 11.85 -8.58 -2.58
CA PHE A 222 10.47 -9.00 -2.34
C PHE A 222 10.36 -10.46 -1.92
N ASN A 223 9.36 -10.72 -1.08
CA ASN A 223 8.72 -12.01 -0.94
C ASN A 223 7.27 -11.89 -1.46
N PHE A 224 6.78 -12.92 -2.14
CA PHE A 224 5.37 -13.02 -2.55
C PHE A 224 4.79 -14.30 -1.98
N VAL A 225 3.68 -14.20 -1.25
CA VAL A 225 2.98 -15.32 -0.63
C VAL A 225 1.52 -15.34 -1.10
N ALA A 226 1.08 -16.45 -1.70
CA ALA A 226 -0.31 -16.65 -2.09
C ALA A 226 -1.07 -17.28 -0.92
N VAL A 227 -2.20 -16.67 -0.54
CA VAL A 227 -3.02 -17.05 0.61
C VAL A 227 -4.41 -17.44 0.14
N ALA A 228 -4.74 -18.72 0.25
CA ALA A 228 -6.03 -19.26 -0.15
C ALA A 228 -7.07 -18.99 0.95
N LEU A 229 -8.03 -18.10 0.67
CA LEU A 229 -9.21 -17.87 1.50
C LEU A 229 -10.42 -18.48 0.77
N PRO A 230 -10.94 -19.63 1.19
CA PRO A 230 -12.05 -20.27 0.48
C PRO A 230 -13.34 -19.47 0.67
N SER A 231 -13.97 -19.10 -0.44
CA SER A 231 -15.30 -18.52 -0.51
C SER A 231 -16.37 -19.63 -0.48
N ALA A 232 -17.56 -19.32 0.05
CA ALA A 232 -18.71 -20.23 -0.01
C ALA A 232 -19.24 -20.36 -1.44
N GLU A 233 -19.15 -19.29 -2.24
CA GLU A 233 -19.58 -19.25 -3.63
C GLU A 233 -18.45 -18.81 -4.55
N SER A 234 -18.43 -19.35 -5.76
CA SER A 234 -17.50 -18.97 -6.82
C SER A 234 -17.91 -17.67 -7.49
N GLY A 235 -16.95 -16.81 -7.80
CA GLY A 235 -17.14 -15.48 -8.40
C GLY A 235 -17.30 -14.37 -7.37
N VAL A 236 -17.71 -13.17 -7.80
CA VAL A 236 -17.90 -11.99 -6.96
C VAL A 236 -19.29 -11.38 -7.21
N SER A 237 -19.74 -10.50 -6.32
CA SER A 237 -21.01 -9.83 -6.44
C SER A 237 -21.02 -8.81 -7.58
N VAL A 238 -22.09 -8.81 -8.37
CA VAL A 238 -22.37 -7.85 -9.46
C VAL A 238 -23.74 -7.20 -9.18
N PRO A 239 -23.78 -6.14 -8.35
CA PRO A 239 -25.04 -5.53 -7.90
C PRO A 239 -25.95 -5.07 -9.02
N LYS A 240 -25.39 -4.56 -10.12
CA LYS A 240 -26.14 -4.13 -11.32
C LYS A 240 -26.96 -5.26 -11.95
N GLU A 241 -26.51 -6.52 -11.80
CA GLU A 241 -27.21 -7.72 -12.27
C GLU A 241 -28.09 -8.35 -11.19
N GLY A 242 -28.18 -7.74 -9.99
CA GLY A 242 -28.84 -8.32 -8.83
C GLY A 242 -28.14 -9.53 -8.24
N ALA A 243 -26.92 -9.81 -8.66
CA ALA A 243 -26.14 -10.97 -8.24
C ALA A 243 -25.30 -10.63 -7.00
N TRP A 244 -25.72 -11.16 -5.86
CA TRP A 244 -24.98 -11.07 -4.60
C TRP A 244 -24.46 -12.45 -4.21
N LYS A 245 -23.16 -12.52 -3.84
CA LYS A 245 -22.46 -13.76 -3.53
C LYS A 245 -21.79 -13.72 -2.17
N GLN A 246 -21.76 -14.88 -1.50
CA GLN A 246 -21.06 -15.06 -0.23
C GLN A 246 -19.60 -15.46 -0.50
N THR A 247 -18.74 -14.46 -0.56
CA THR A 247 -17.31 -14.64 -0.81
C THR A 247 -16.48 -14.34 0.43
N ALA A 248 -15.19 -14.69 0.40
CA ALA A 248 -14.30 -14.57 1.55
C ALA A 248 -14.18 -13.13 2.06
N LEU A 249 -14.17 -12.15 1.15
CA LEU A 249 -14.01 -10.73 1.50
C LEU A 249 -15.24 -9.89 1.13
N GLY A 250 -16.29 -10.49 0.55
CA GLY A 250 -17.51 -9.77 0.17
C GLY A 250 -17.31 -8.71 -0.90
N SER A 251 -16.36 -8.90 -1.81
CA SER A 251 -16.09 -7.93 -2.88
C SER A 251 -17.23 -7.81 -3.85
N HIS A 252 -17.44 -6.59 -4.35
CA HIS A 252 -18.49 -6.30 -5.31
C HIS A 252 -18.07 -5.25 -6.33
N PHE A 253 -18.61 -5.37 -7.53
CA PHE A 253 -18.59 -4.32 -8.54
C PHE A 253 -19.54 -3.17 -8.20
N SER A 254 -19.57 -2.18 -9.06
CA SER A 254 -20.44 -1.00 -8.95
C SER A 254 -20.14 -0.14 -7.70
N THR A 255 -18.89 -0.16 -7.21
CA THR A 255 -18.43 0.80 -6.21
C THR A 255 -18.59 2.22 -6.77
N PHE A 256 -19.25 3.10 -6.02
CA PHE A 256 -19.62 4.46 -6.44
C PHE A 256 -20.36 4.52 -7.77
N TYR A 257 -21.18 3.48 -8.06
CA TYR A 257 -21.94 3.30 -9.31
C TYR A 257 -21.07 3.12 -10.57
N SER A 258 -19.76 2.98 -10.45
CA SER A 258 -18.87 2.65 -11.55
C SER A 258 -18.88 1.14 -11.84
N ASP A 259 -19.30 0.75 -13.04
CA ASP A 259 -19.46 -0.65 -13.44
C ASP A 259 -18.19 -1.49 -13.33
N ARG A 260 -17.04 -0.87 -13.49
CA ARG A 260 -15.70 -1.52 -13.45
C ARG A 260 -14.98 -1.39 -12.12
N TYR A 261 -15.48 -0.57 -11.19
CA TYR A 261 -14.80 -0.38 -9.91
C TYR A 261 -15.18 -1.51 -8.95
N LEU A 262 -14.20 -2.36 -8.67
CA LEU A 262 -14.31 -3.54 -7.81
C LEU A 262 -13.58 -3.29 -6.51
N THR A 263 -14.28 -3.32 -5.37
CA THR A 263 -13.71 -3.12 -4.04
C THR A 263 -14.29 -4.10 -3.01
N THR A 264 -13.73 -4.11 -1.82
CA THR A 264 -14.29 -4.82 -0.65
C THR A 264 -14.64 -3.84 0.46
N PRO A 265 -15.82 -3.98 1.11
CA PRO A 265 -16.15 -3.22 2.31
C PRO A 265 -15.49 -3.80 3.59
N ASN A 266 -14.95 -5.02 3.54
CA ASN A 266 -14.51 -5.79 4.69
C ASN A 266 -12.97 -5.74 4.87
N VAL A 267 -12.40 -4.54 4.98
CA VAL A 267 -10.94 -4.35 5.11
C VAL A 267 -10.42 -4.97 6.41
N ARG A 268 -11.19 -4.88 7.51
CA ARG A 268 -10.79 -5.51 8.77
C ARG A 268 -10.73 -7.03 8.66
N LEU A 269 -11.76 -7.65 8.06
CA LEU A 269 -11.78 -9.10 7.83
C LEU A 269 -10.59 -9.57 6.96
N MET A 270 -10.22 -8.79 5.94
CA MET A 270 -9.06 -9.06 5.10
C MET A 270 -7.78 -9.14 5.92
N HIS A 271 -7.51 -8.16 6.78
CA HIS A 271 -6.35 -8.17 7.67
C HIS A 271 -6.42 -9.27 8.75
N GLU A 272 -7.61 -9.58 9.28
CA GLU A 272 -7.82 -10.69 10.23
C GLU A 272 -7.48 -12.03 9.59
N SER A 273 -7.91 -12.23 8.36
CA SER A 273 -7.67 -13.46 7.58
C SER A 273 -6.19 -13.69 7.25
N LEU A 274 -5.36 -12.66 7.33
CA LEU A 274 -3.91 -12.73 7.11
C LEU A 274 -3.11 -12.95 8.42
N THR A 275 -3.77 -13.16 9.56
CA THR A 275 -3.07 -13.43 10.82
C THR A 275 -2.13 -14.63 10.69
N GLY A 276 -0.86 -14.44 11.07
CA GLY A 276 0.20 -15.46 10.94
C GLY A 276 0.90 -15.52 9.57
N ILE A 277 0.52 -14.65 8.63
CA ILE A 277 1.20 -14.45 7.34
C ILE A 277 2.03 -13.16 7.42
N PRO A 278 3.31 -13.17 7.04
CA PRO A 278 4.08 -11.95 6.83
C PRO A 278 3.53 -11.16 5.64
N TYR A 279 3.21 -9.87 5.84
CA TYR A 279 2.84 -8.97 4.73
C TYR A 279 2.96 -7.49 5.13
N GLU A 280 3.23 -6.66 4.13
CA GLU A 280 3.13 -5.20 4.15
C GLU A 280 2.12 -4.71 3.11
N HIS A 281 2.06 -5.40 1.96
CA HIS A 281 1.16 -5.07 0.86
C HIS A 281 0.23 -6.24 0.53
N ILE A 282 -0.96 -5.92 0.03
CA ILE A 282 -2.00 -6.90 -0.26
C ILE A 282 -2.46 -6.74 -1.72
N VAL A 283 -2.51 -7.88 -2.43
CA VAL A 283 -3.12 -8.00 -3.76
C VAL A 283 -4.25 -9.02 -3.70
N VAL A 284 -5.47 -8.58 -3.87
CA VAL A 284 -6.66 -9.45 -3.89
C VAL A 284 -6.98 -9.84 -5.33
N LEU A 285 -7.06 -11.13 -5.60
CA LEU A 285 -7.41 -11.68 -6.91
C LEU A 285 -8.85 -12.19 -6.90
N ALA A 286 -9.72 -11.52 -7.64
CA ALA A 286 -11.13 -11.87 -7.75
C ALA A 286 -11.38 -12.89 -8.87
N ASN A 287 -12.08 -13.97 -8.55
CA ASN A 287 -12.45 -15.05 -9.48
C ASN A 287 -13.59 -14.61 -10.41
N THR A 288 -13.30 -13.76 -11.36
CA THR A 288 -14.29 -13.30 -12.35
C THR A 288 -13.63 -12.96 -13.67
N LYS A 289 -14.42 -13.04 -14.76
CA LYS A 289 -14.02 -12.64 -16.11
C LYS A 289 -14.43 -11.21 -16.46
N THR A 290 -15.21 -10.55 -15.60
CA THR A 290 -15.63 -9.17 -15.80
C THR A 290 -14.44 -8.25 -15.60
N TYR A 291 -14.25 -7.27 -16.50
CA TYR A 291 -13.18 -6.28 -16.38
C TYR A 291 -13.36 -5.40 -15.15
N GLY A 292 -12.32 -5.25 -14.35
CA GLY A 292 -12.33 -4.31 -13.23
C GLY A 292 -11.12 -4.46 -12.32
N GLY A 293 -10.94 -3.45 -11.50
CA GLY A 293 -9.88 -3.38 -10.51
C GLY A 293 -9.93 -2.07 -9.74
N GLY A 294 -9.05 -1.93 -8.79
CA GLY A 294 -8.78 -0.73 -8.01
C GLY A 294 -7.53 -0.93 -7.16
N GLY A 295 -6.71 0.11 -7.05
CA GLY A 295 -5.52 0.13 -6.22
C GLY A 295 -5.54 1.35 -5.29
N ILE A 296 -5.52 1.12 -3.97
CA ILE A 296 -5.57 2.17 -2.95
C ILE A 296 -4.21 2.21 -2.25
N TYR A 297 -3.53 3.36 -2.31
CA TYR A 297 -2.17 3.50 -1.82
C TYR A 297 -2.03 3.06 -0.36
N ASN A 298 -1.06 2.15 -0.15
CA ASN A 298 -0.72 1.54 1.15
C ASN A 298 -1.94 0.94 1.89
N SER A 299 -2.91 0.41 1.10
CA SER A 299 -4.05 -0.34 1.57
C SER A 299 -4.12 -1.70 0.85
N TYR A 300 -4.68 -1.75 -0.35
CA TYR A 300 -4.70 -2.99 -1.14
C TYR A 300 -4.84 -2.72 -2.64
N THR A 301 -4.43 -3.70 -3.45
CA THR A 301 -4.88 -3.89 -4.84
C THR A 301 -6.01 -4.90 -4.85
N LEU A 302 -7.07 -4.68 -5.62
CA LEU A 302 -8.07 -5.68 -5.94
C LEU A 302 -8.29 -5.70 -7.45
N THR A 303 -8.18 -6.87 -8.09
CA THR A 303 -8.28 -6.99 -9.55
C THR A 303 -8.86 -8.34 -9.96
N THR A 304 -9.40 -8.40 -11.19
CA THR A 304 -10.07 -9.59 -11.74
C THR A 304 -9.06 -10.52 -12.40
N ALA A 305 -8.99 -11.78 -11.96
CA ALA A 305 -7.99 -12.74 -12.44
C ALA A 305 -8.38 -13.48 -13.73
N GLY A 306 -9.67 -13.50 -14.07
CA GLY A 306 -10.18 -14.25 -15.24
C GLY A 306 -10.30 -13.42 -16.52
N HIS A 307 -10.06 -12.11 -16.50
CA HIS A 307 -10.18 -11.24 -17.66
C HIS A 307 -8.93 -11.30 -18.54
N VAL A 308 -9.09 -11.11 -19.87
CA VAL A 308 -7.96 -11.17 -20.83
C VAL A 308 -6.89 -10.11 -20.55
N ALA A 309 -7.26 -8.95 -19.99
CA ALA A 309 -6.35 -7.88 -19.61
C ALA A 309 -5.80 -8.03 -18.17
N PHE A 310 -5.93 -9.19 -17.52
CA PHE A 310 -5.49 -9.39 -16.14
C PHE A 310 -4.03 -8.99 -15.91
N ARG A 311 -3.11 -9.44 -16.80
CA ARG A 311 -1.67 -9.13 -16.65
C ARG A 311 -1.35 -7.64 -16.63
N PRO A 312 -1.79 -6.81 -17.58
CA PRO A 312 -1.56 -5.37 -17.52
C PRO A 312 -2.29 -4.69 -16.36
N VAL A 313 -3.52 -5.10 -16.05
CA VAL A 313 -4.33 -4.48 -14.99
C VAL A 313 -3.73 -4.73 -13.60
N VAL A 314 -3.31 -5.95 -13.26
CA VAL A 314 -2.70 -6.20 -11.94
C VAL A 314 -1.44 -5.36 -11.72
N VAL A 315 -0.66 -5.11 -12.76
CA VAL A 315 0.55 -4.26 -12.68
C VAL A 315 0.17 -2.79 -12.51
N HIS A 316 -0.86 -2.33 -13.22
CA HIS A 316 -1.39 -0.96 -13.11
C HIS A 316 -1.90 -0.70 -11.70
N GLU A 317 -2.80 -1.54 -11.19
CA GLU A 317 -3.37 -1.40 -9.85
C GLU A 317 -2.32 -1.54 -8.72
N PHE A 318 -1.30 -2.39 -8.92
CA PHE A 318 -0.17 -2.46 -8.01
C PHE A 318 0.69 -1.18 -8.05
N GLY A 319 0.76 -0.50 -9.19
CA GLY A 319 1.36 0.83 -9.31
C GLY A 319 0.68 1.87 -8.41
N HIS A 320 -0.65 1.85 -8.31
CA HIS A 320 -1.38 2.68 -7.37
C HIS A 320 -1.13 2.26 -5.91
N SER A 321 -1.43 1.01 -5.57
CA SER A 321 -1.45 0.58 -4.17
C SER A 321 -0.06 0.51 -3.54
N PHE A 322 0.96 0.07 -4.29
CA PHE A 322 2.32 -0.01 -3.80
C PHE A 322 3.04 1.34 -3.87
N ALA A 323 3.01 2.01 -5.03
CA ALA A 323 3.86 3.15 -5.29
C ALA A 323 3.14 4.51 -5.29
N GLY A 324 1.83 4.55 -5.04
CA GLY A 324 1.05 5.78 -5.04
C GLY A 324 1.13 6.54 -6.35
N LEU A 325 1.18 5.81 -7.47
CA LEU A 325 1.15 6.45 -8.79
C LEU A 325 -0.28 6.83 -9.13
N ALA A 326 -0.46 7.99 -9.76
CA ALA A 326 -1.74 8.42 -10.31
C ALA A 326 -2.01 7.77 -11.67
N ASP A 327 -3.28 7.75 -12.06
CA ASP A 327 -3.68 7.51 -13.44
C ASP A 327 -3.13 8.60 -14.36
N GLU A 328 -2.55 8.20 -15.51
CA GLU A 328 -2.05 9.11 -16.52
C GLU A 328 -3.04 9.30 -17.68
N TYR A 329 -4.20 8.64 -17.62
CA TYR A 329 -5.30 8.88 -18.56
C TYR A 329 -6.20 10.01 -18.10
N TYR A 330 -6.98 10.55 -19.04
CA TYR A 330 -7.89 11.67 -18.82
C TYR A 330 -9.11 11.55 -19.74
N TYR A 331 -10.15 12.32 -19.43
CA TYR A 331 -11.38 12.39 -20.19
C TYR A 331 -11.68 13.86 -20.54
N ASP A 332 -12.11 14.12 -21.77
CA ASP A 332 -12.42 15.47 -22.23
C ASP A 332 -13.74 16.01 -21.66
N ASP A 333 -14.60 15.11 -21.18
CA ASP A 333 -15.91 15.40 -20.58
C ASP A 333 -15.92 15.31 -19.05
N GLN A 334 -14.74 15.27 -18.42
CA GLN A 334 -14.63 15.27 -16.96
C GLN A 334 -14.94 16.66 -16.39
N TYR A 335 -15.99 16.74 -15.57
CA TYR A 335 -16.42 17.99 -14.92
C TYR A 335 -15.95 18.12 -13.46
N GLU A 336 -15.40 17.08 -12.87
CA GLU A 336 -14.90 17.09 -11.50
C GLU A 336 -13.42 17.47 -11.48
N GLU A 337 -13.07 18.47 -10.67
CA GLU A 337 -11.69 18.88 -10.46
C GLU A 337 -11.07 18.05 -9.34
N PHE A 338 -10.31 17.01 -9.70
CA PHE A 338 -9.56 16.20 -8.73
C PHE A 338 -8.30 16.92 -8.23
N TYR A 339 -7.72 17.79 -9.06
CA TYR A 339 -6.50 18.55 -8.77
C TYR A 339 -6.71 20.03 -9.07
N THR A 340 -6.13 20.89 -8.26
CA THR A 340 -6.19 22.34 -8.44
C THR A 340 -4.79 22.91 -8.76
N PRO A 341 -4.66 23.96 -9.56
CA PRO A 341 -3.36 24.53 -9.92
C PRO A 341 -2.53 25.02 -8.72
N GLU A 342 -3.17 25.28 -7.58
CA GLU A 342 -2.55 25.79 -6.36
C GLU A 342 -1.83 24.72 -5.56
N VAL A 343 -2.10 23.43 -5.83
CA VAL A 343 -1.58 22.29 -5.06
C VAL A 343 -0.81 21.36 -5.98
N GLU A 344 0.43 21.06 -5.63
CA GLU A 344 1.18 19.99 -6.31
C GLU A 344 0.69 18.62 -5.84
N PRO A 345 0.28 17.71 -6.76
CA PRO A 345 -0.11 16.35 -6.42
C PRO A 345 0.99 15.63 -5.62
N TRP A 346 0.61 14.82 -4.64
CA TRP A 346 1.59 14.00 -3.91
C TRP A 346 2.09 12.82 -4.76
N GLU A 347 1.34 12.40 -5.75
CA GLU A 347 1.68 11.36 -6.71
C GLU A 347 2.87 11.80 -7.57
N GLN A 348 3.85 10.91 -7.72
CA GLN A 348 5.15 11.28 -8.28
C GLN A 348 5.17 11.38 -9.81
N ASN A 349 4.15 10.84 -10.49
CA ASN A 349 4.08 10.74 -11.95
C ASN A 349 3.19 11.78 -12.64
N ILE A 350 2.53 12.64 -11.85
CA ILE A 350 1.77 13.79 -12.35
C ILE A 350 2.20 15.08 -11.66
N THR A 351 1.89 16.23 -12.27
CA THR A 351 2.20 17.58 -11.74
C THR A 351 1.16 18.59 -12.20
N THR A 352 0.89 19.58 -11.37
CA THR A 352 0.18 20.83 -11.73
C THR A 352 1.15 21.95 -12.09
N LEU A 353 2.44 21.67 -12.14
CA LEU A 353 3.55 22.62 -12.31
C LEU A 353 3.77 23.57 -11.13
N LYS A 354 3.04 23.41 -10.03
CA LYS A 354 3.16 24.26 -8.82
C LYS A 354 4.55 24.14 -8.20
N ASP A 355 5.02 22.90 -8.00
CA ASP A 355 6.34 22.56 -7.46
C ASP A 355 7.05 21.54 -8.35
N PHE A 356 7.08 21.77 -9.64
CA PHE A 356 7.60 20.83 -10.63
C PHE A 356 9.07 20.43 -10.40
N SER A 357 9.85 21.26 -9.74
CA SER A 357 11.23 20.93 -9.35
C SER A 357 11.36 19.71 -8.44
N GLN A 358 10.31 19.36 -7.72
CA GLN A 358 10.25 18.15 -6.87
C GLN A 358 9.81 16.88 -7.64
N LYS A 359 9.43 17.02 -8.90
CA LYS A 359 8.93 15.93 -9.74
C LYS A 359 10.05 15.37 -10.63
N TRP A 360 9.92 15.51 -11.93
CA TRP A 360 10.88 14.94 -12.90
C TRP A 360 11.58 16.00 -13.74
N GLN A 361 11.60 17.25 -13.29
CA GLN A 361 12.28 18.34 -14.00
C GLN A 361 13.76 18.01 -14.31
N ASP A 362 14.42 17.34 -13.38
CA ASP A 362 15.81 16.88 -13.48
C ASP A 362 16.05 15.79 -14.54
N LEU A 363 15.00 15.12 -15.01
CA LEU A 363 15.08 14.12 -16.09
C LEU A 363 14.83 14.70 -17.47
N LEU A 364 14.38 15.95 -17.58
CA LEU A 364 14.12 16.57 -18.87
C LEU A 364 15.41 16.84 -19.61
N PRO A 365 15.50 16.48 -20.92
CA PRO A 365 16.57 16.95 -21.77
C PRO A 365 16.66 18.49 -21.79
N ALA A 366 17.86 19.02 -21.90
CA ALA A 366 18.07 20.45 -21.97
C ALA A 366 17.26 21.08 -23.12
N GLY A 367 16.55 22.18 -22.86
CA GLY A 367 15.71 22.86 -23.84
C GLY A 367 14.35 22.23 -24.09
N THR A 368 13.93 21.19 -23.29
CA THR A 368 12.57 20.67 -23.38
C THR A 368 11.55 21.74 -22.98
N PRO A 369 10.57 22.08 -23.83
CA PRO A 369 9.52 23.05 -23.47
C PRO A 369 8.64 22.52 -22.32
N VAL A 370 8.24 23.42 -21.42
CA VAL A 370 7.29 23.11 -20.33
C VAL A 370 6.14 24.11 -20.41
N PRO A 371 4.92 23.66 -20.76
CA PRO A 371 4.53 22.32 -21.20
C PRO A 371 5.15 21.90 -22.54
N THR A 372 5.11 20.56 -22.82
CA THR A 372 5.65 19.97 -24.03
C THR A 372 4.53 19.67 -25.02
N ASP A 373 4.62 20.23 -26.25
CA ASP A 373 3.70 19.87 -27.35
C ASP A 373 3.96 18.40 -27.78
N PRO A 374 2.97 17.52 -27.78
CA PRO A 374 3.13 16.14 -28.23
C PRO A 374 3.38 16.00 -29.74
N LYS A 375 3.10 17.05 -30.53
CA LYS A 375 3.32 17.02 -31.98
C LYS A 375 4.81 16.89 -32.31
N GLY A 376 5.13 15.91 -33.17
CA GLY A 376 6.51 15.63 -33.60
C GLY A 376 7.38 14.94 -32.54
N ARG A 377 6.80 14.46 -31.42
CA ARG A 377 7.48 13.63 -30.42
C ARG A 377 7.25 12.16 -30.70
N THR A 378 8.24 11.36 -30.40
CA THR A 378 8.12 9.89 -30.46
C THR A 378 7.58 9.34 -29.14
N VAL A 379 6.92 8.19 -29.23
CA VAL A 379 6.57 7.44 -28.01
C VAL A 379 7.87 7.09 -27.28
N GLY A 380 8.01 7.57 -26.04
CA GLY A 380 9.22 7.37 -25.25
C GLY A 380 10.04 8.63 -25.02
N ASP A 381 9.70 9.76 -25.64
CA ASP A 381 10.30 11.04 -25.32
C ASP A 381 9.78 11.56 -23.98
N ILE A 382 10.68 11.83 -23.04
CA ILE A 382 10.31 12.44 -21.79
C ILE A 382 10.00 13.93 -21.98
N GLY A 383 8.88 14.37 -21.40
CA GLY A 383 8.40 15.75 -21.49
C GLY A 383 7.49 16.13 -20.35
N VAL A 384 6.62 17.09 -20.60
CA VAL A 384 5.57 17.57 -19.67
C VAL A 384 4.30 17.72 -20.49
N TYR A 385 3.59 16.62 -20.68
CA TYR A 385 2.44 16.50 -21.57
C TYR A 385 1.14 16.75 -20.80
N GLU A 386 0.33 17.67 -21.28
CA GLU A 386 -0.95 17.99 -20.65
C GLU A 386 -1.92 16.80 -20.71
N GLY A 387 -2.75 16.67 -19.69
CA GLY A 387 -3.70 15.59 -19.43
C GLY A 387 -3.11 14.48 -18.53
N GLY A 388 -3.84 14.13 -17.47
CA GLY A 388 -3.52 13.12 -16.46
C GLY A 388 -4.41 13.28 -15.25
N GLY A 389 -4.45 12.29 -14.35
CA GLY A 389 -5.30 12.36 -13.15
C GLY A 389 -6.77 12.60 -13.48
N TYR A 390 -7.27 11.97 -14.54
CA TYR A 390 -8.62 12.15 -15.12
C TYR A 390 -8.88 13.51 -15.79
N MET A 391 -8.01 14.53 -15.58
CA MET A 391 -8.19 15.88 -16.09
C MET A 391 -7.49 16.07 -17.45
N SER A 392 -8.19 16.63 -18.44
CA SER A 392 -7.63 16.92 -19.76
C SER A 392 -6.73 18.17 -19.78
N THR A 393 -6.89 19.08 -18.80
CA THR A 393 -6.16 20.33 -18.67
C THR A 393 -5.67 20.57 -17.23
N GLY A 394 -4.57 21.33 -17.09
CA GLY A 394 -4.04 21.77 -15.79
C GLY A 394 -3.24 20.69 -15.03
N VAL A 395 -3.26 19.44 -15.46
CA VAL A 395 -2.45 18.34 -14.93
C VAL A 395 -1.59 17.77 -16.05
N TYR A 396 -0.35 17.44 -15.73
CA TYR A 396 0.64 17.02 -16.70
C TYR A 396 1.28 15.70 -16.30
N ARG A 397 1.66 14.88 -17.29
CA ARG A 397 2.36 13.61 -17.17
C ARG A 397 3.68 13.62 -17.92
N ALA A 398 4.55 12.66 -17.63
CA ALA A 398 5.92 12.65 -18.19
C ALA A 398 6.02 12.06 -19.61
N TYR A 399 5.08 11.20 -20.00
CA TYR A 399 5.14 10.41 -21.24
C TYR A 399 3.80 10.41 -21.96
N THR A 400 3.86 10.21 -23.29
CA THR A 400 2.65 10.07 -24.10
C THR A 400 1.94 8.74 -23.85
N ASP A 401 2.67 7.67 -23.48
CA ASP A 401 2.12 6.37 -23.12
C ASP A 401 2.92 5.71 -21.99
N CYS A 402 2.25 5.07 -21.05
CA CYS A 402 2.80 4.46 -19.85
C CYS A 402 1.85 3.36 -19.33
N ARG A 403 2.35 2.39 -18.54
CA ARG A 403 1.51 1.42 -17.86
C ARG A 403 0.41 2.09 -17.00
N MET A 404 0.66 3.28 -16.44
CA MET A 404 -0.35 4.04 -15.69
C MET A 404 -1.34 4.80 -16.59
N LYS A 405 -1.24 4.65 -17.92
CA LYS A 405 -2.14 5.27 -18.88
C LYS A 405 -2.96 4.27 -19.69
N THR A 406 -2.30 3.23 -20.22
CA THR A 406 -2.97 2.25 -21.09
C THR A 406 -2.56 0.82 -20.77
N ASN A 407 -3.45 -0.12 -21.08
CA ASN A 407 -3.16 -1.55 -20.97
C ASN A 407 -2.20 -2.05 -22.07
N GLU A 408 -2.07 -1.30 -23.16
CA GLU A 408 -1.21 -1.58 -24.32
C GLU A 408 0.25 -1.19 -24.05
N ALA A 409 0.49 -0.23 -23.15
CA ALA A 409 1.83 0.19 -22.78
C ALA A 409 2.63 -1.00 -22.22
N ARG A 410 3.83 -1.22 -22.74
CA ARG A 410 4.66 -2.39 -22.38
C ARG A 410 5.36 -2.25 -21.03
N ALA A 411 5.48 -1.03 -20.50
CA ALA A 411 6.26 -0.74 -19.31
C ALA A 411 5.80 0.54 -18.61
N PHE A 412 6.23 0.70 -17.38
CA PHE A 412 6.23 2.00 -16.71
C PHE A 412 7.19 2.97 -17.40
N CYS A 413 6.83 4.23 -17.51
CA CYS A 413 7.72 5.29 -17.97
C CYS A 413 8.89 5.50 -16.98
N PRO A 414 9.98 6.18 -17.38
CA PRO A 414 11.13 6.41 -16.49
C PRO A 414 10.80 7.12 -15.17
N VAL A 415 9.81 8.01 -15.17
CA VAL A 415 9.36 8.70 -13.96
C VAL A 415 8.67 7.75 -12.99
N CYS A 416 7.73 6.93 -13.48
CA CYS A 416 7.08 5.89 -12.67
C CYS A 416 8.10 4.86 -12.16
N ARG A 417 9.05 4.42 -13.00
CA ARG A 417 10.11 3.50 -12.56
C ARG A 417 10.97 4.10 -11.46
N ARG A 418 11.35 5.38 -11.57
CA ARG A 418 12.11 6.08 -10.52
C ARG A 418 11.32 6.18 -9.22
N ALA A 419 10.03 6.47 -9.28
CA ALA A 419 9.16 6.53 -8.10
C ALA A 419 9.09 5.17 -7.39
N ILE A 420 8.84 4.10 -8.13
CA ILE A 420 8.81 2.72 -7.62
C ILE A 420 10.17 2.33 -7.02
N GLU A 421 11.29 2.60 -7.70
CA GLU A 421 12.63 2.27 -7.21
C GLU A 421 12.98 3.00 -5.92
N ARG A 422 12.66 4.31 -5.82
CA ARG A 422 12.86 5.10 -4.60
C ARG A 422 12.08 4.52 -3.42
N LEU A 423 10.87 4.07 -3.67
CA LEU A 423 10.03 3.47 -2.62
C LEU A 423 10.58 2.10 -2.18
N ILE A 424 10.96 1.22 -3.11
CA ILE A 424 11.58 -0.07 -2.77
C ILE A 424 12.82 0.16 -1.89
N LYS A 425 13.69 1.11 -2.26
CA LYS A 425 14.87 1.46 -1.46
C LYS A 425 14.50 2.01 -0.08
N PHE A 426 13.49 2.88 -0.02
CA PHE A 426 13.00 3.42 1.25
C PHE A 426 12.55 2.33 2.24
N TYR A 427 11.94 1.25 1.75
CA TYR A 427 11.52 0.11 2.57
C TYR A 427 12.66 -0.82 2.95
N THR A 428 13.71 -0.93 2.14
CA THR A 428 14.75 -1.98 2.27
C THR A 428 16.15 -1.47 2.60
N GLU A 429 16.37 -0.16 2.62
CA GLU A 429 17.64 0.51 2.96
C GLU A 429 17.43 1.53 4.10
#